data_cc6fed1299a2c13fb3a5aead1bbe7ec6
#
_entry.id   cc6fed1299a2c13fb3a5aead1bbe7ec6
#
_cell.length_a   1.000
_cell.length_b   1.000
_cell.length_c   1.000
_cell.angle_alpha   90.00
_cell.angle_beta   90.00
_cell.angle_gamma   90.00
#
_symmetry.space_group_name_H-M   'P 1'
#
loop_
_entity.id
_entity.type
_entity.pdbx_description
1 polymer ?
#
loop_
_entity_poly.entity_id
_entity_poly.type
_entity_poly.pdbx_seq_one_letter_code
_entity_poly.pdbx_strand_id
1 'polypeptide(L)'
;DAADAAPHVGALPAGPLRSIADVAGVTVGHATLDARGVQTGVSVVRPHAGDVYRDKVPAAAAVINGFGKSIGLVQVDELGVLETPLALTNTFGVGALAQAQIRAAIDANPQIGRAWPSVNPLVFECNDGYLNDLHAFAVTPAHYAQALADARRAFARGAVGAGRGMSCFDLKGGIGSASRVVRAAGEAWTVGALVLANFGRLPMLTIAGVPVGRMIAERDAGGAPGAGGGQGADGARDDVAAAGARGERGERGERGDGPHGTYGTYGTYGAHGRENAGTGGGAAGGLAPRRARDAGASSPGAAPDAAPPEQGSIIMLVATDAPLSSRQLKRVALRAAAGLARTGSVYGHGSGDIALAFSTAYTVPHDAERVSLPALVADAALDPLFAAAADSVEQAIVDALWRATRVTGRDGHTRRALRDAAPELERWLRAARAGA
;
A
#
# COMPACT_ATOMS: atom_id res chain seq x y z
N ASP A 1 13.30 5.87 21.94
CA ASP A 1 12.75 5.79 23.31
C ASP A 1 11.58 4.84 23.35
N ALA A 2 11.57 3.93 24.35
CA ALA A 2 10.48 2.95 24.52
C ALA A 2 9.13 3.63 24.80
N ALA A 3 9.15 4.83 25.37
CA ALA A 3 7.97 5.64 25.67
C ALA A 3 7.25 6.22 24.43
N ASP A 4 7.91 6.26 23.28
CA ASP A 4 7.34 6.77 22.02
C ASP A 4 6.96 5.64 21.04
N ALA A 5 7.05 4.39 21.45
CA ALA A 5 6.69 3.26 20.60
C ALA A 5 5.17 3.15 20.44
N ALA A 6 4.71 2.83 19.21
CA ALA A 6 3.31 2.51 18.97
C ALA A 6 2.83 1.36 19.88
N PRO A 7 1.56 1.36 20.30
CA PRO A 7 0.97 0.24 21.04
C PRO A 7 1.21 -1.08 20.31
N HIS A 8 1.66 -2.11 21.06
CA HIS A 8 1.90 -3.42 20.50
C HIS A 8 0.59 -4.11 20.12
N VAL A 9 0.49 -4.59 18.89
CA VAL A 9 -0.63 -5.39 18.40
C VAL A 9 -0.16 -6.80 18.04
N GLY A 10 -1.07 -7.79 18.13
CA GLY A 10 -0.72 -9.20 17.96
C GLY A 10 -0.05 -9.81 19.20
N ALA A 11 0.27 -11.11 19.12
CA ALA A 11 0.82 -11.88 20.22
C ALA A 11 2.34 -12.17 20.10
N LEU A 12 2.90 -11.99 18.91
CA LEU A 12 4.28 -12.38 18.62
C LEU A 12 5.28 -11.32 19.12
N PRO A 13 6.46 -11.73 19.66
CA PRO A 13 7.49 -10.82 20.13
C PRO A 13 8.06 -9.99 18.97
N ALA A 14 8.30 -8.71 19.24
CA ALA A 14 8.96 -7.80 18.30
C ALA A 14 10.49 -8.02 18.31
N GLY A 15 11.15 -7.73 17.19
CA GLY A 15 12.60 -7.59 17.13
C GLY A 15 13.09 -6.31 17.84
N PRO A 16 14.41 -6.18 18.07
CA PRO A 16 14.99 -5.11 18.89
C PRO A 16 14.75 -3.70 18.34
N LEU A 17 14.76 -3.50 17.02
CA LEU A 17 14.48 -2.20 16.37
C LEU A 17 12.99 -1.97 16.14
N ARG A 18 12.17 -3.01 16.27
CA ARG A 18 10.73 -2.99 15.93
C ARG A 18 10.49 -2.42 14.52
N SER A 19 11.28 -2.87 13.57
CA SER A 19 11.25 -2.37 12.18
C SER A 19 11.70 -3.43 11.19
N ILE A 20 11.48 -3.20 9.90
CA ILE A 20 11.96 -4.08 8.81
C ILE A 20 13.49 -4.26 8.86
N ALA A 21 14.23 -3.31 9.42
CA ALA A 21 15.69 -3.37 9.57
C ALA A 21 16.19 -4.31 10.68
N ASP A 22 15.30 -5.02 11.39
CA ASP A 22 15.66 -6.17 12.21
C ASP A 22 16.07 -7.36 11.35
N VAL A 23 15.56 -7.44 10.11
CA VAL A 23 16.05 -8.40 9.11
C VAL A 23 17.45 -7.98 8.65
N ALA A 24 18.40 -8.88 8.78
CA ALA A 24 19.81 -8.59 8.51
C ALA A 24 20.02 -8.11 7.06
N GLY A 25 20.82 -7.06 6.88
CA GLY A 25 21.13 -6.45 5.58
C GLY A 25 20.15 -5.36 5.15
N VAL A 26 18.92 -5.34 5.66
CA VAL A 26 17.89 -4.37 5.26
C VAL A 26 18.18 -2.97 5.82
N THR A 27 18.15 -1.98 4.93
CA THR A 27 18.25 -0.55 5.28
C THR A 27 17.19 0.27 4.55
N VAL A 28 16.81 1.40 5.14
CA VAL A 28 15.78 2.30 4.60
C VAL A 28 16.27 3.73 4.64
N GLY A 29 16.03 4.48 3.55
CA GLY A 29 16.36 5.90 3.48
C GLY A 29 15.26 6.72 2.84
N HIS A 30 15.30 8.02 3.07
CA HIS A 30 14.26 8.95 2.67
C HIS A 30 14.80 10.23 2.04
N ALA A 31 14.05 10.76 1.08
CA ALA A 31 14.12 12.14 0.63
C ALA A 31 12.74 12.76 0.79
N THR A 32 12.59 13.69 1.73
CA THR A 32 11.30 14.33 2.03
C THR A 32 11.23 15.68 1.35
N LEU A 33 10.14 15.93 0.62
CA LEU A 33 9.79 17.20 0.01
C LEU A 33 8.68 17.85 0.83
N ASP A 34 9.04 18.88 1.56
CA ASP A 34 8.17 19.66 2.44
C ASP A 34 8.29 21.13 2.07
N ALA A 35 7.54 21.53 1.06
CA ALA A 35 7.47 22.89 0.58
C ALA A 35 6.00 23.31 0.43
N ARG A 36 5.76 24.62 0.21
CA ARG A 36 4.41 25.14 0.03
C ARG A 36 3.68 24.43 -1.10
N GLY A 37 2.57 23.74 -0.80
CA GLY A 37 1.77 22.99 -1.76
C GLY A 37 2.36 21.62 -2.17
N VAL A 38 3.64 21.36 -1.88
CA VAL A 38 4.32 20.09 -2.17
C VAL A 38 4.56 19.35 -0.87
N GLN A 39 3.88 18.22 -0.70
CA GLN A 39 3.99 17.35 0.46
C GLN A 39 4.13 15.91 -0.04
N THR A 40 5.35 15.51 -0.38
CA THR A 40 5.65 14.23 -1.02
C THR A 40 7.08 13.78 -0.72
N GLY A 41 7.58 12.79 -1.41
CA GLY A 41 8.97 12.35 -1.32
C GLY A 41 9.23 10.98 -1.87
N VAL A 42 10.40 10.46 -1.51
CA VAL A 42 10.91 9.16 -1.93
C VAL A 42 11.37 8.38 -0.71
N SER A 43 11.04 7.09 -0.66
CA SER A 43 11.62 6.14 0.28
C SER A 43 12.26 4.99 -0.49
N VAL A 44 13.45 4.56 -0.06
CA VAL A 44 14.16 3.43 -0.68
C VAL A 44 14.43 2.38 0.37
N VAL A 45 14.14 1.12 0.05
CA VAL A 45 14.49 -0.06 0.85
C VAL A 45 15.56 -0.86 0.13
N ARG A 46 16.72 -1.04 0.75
CA ARG A 46 17.80 -1.90 0.24
C ARG A 46 17.70 -3.25 0.93
N PRO A 47 17.69 -4.37 0.19
CA PRO A 47 17.67 -5.70 0.79
C PRO A 47 19.02 -6.10 1.39
N HIS A 48 20.13 -5.57 0.86
CA HIS A 48 21.50 -5.73 1.35
C HIS A 48 22.39 -4.56 0.91
N ALA A 49 23.61 -4.50 1.44
CA ALA A 49 24.56 -3.42 1.16
C ALA A 49 25.23 -3.53 -0.22
N GLY A 50 25.20 -4.70 -0.87
CA GLY A 50 25.80 -4.97 -2.17
C GLY A 50 25.02 -4.41 -3.35
N ASP A 51 25.45 -4.77 -4.56
CA ASP A 51 24.77 -4.48 -5.81
C ASP A 51 23.65 -5.49 -6.05
N VAL A 52 22.40 -5.04 -5.98
CA VAL A 52 21.21 -5.90 -6.09
C VAL A 52 21.06 -6.52 -7.49
N TYR A 53 21.60 -5.87 -8.54
CA TYR A 53 21.60 -6.44 -9.88
C TYR A 53 22.57 -7.63 -10.00
N ARG A 54 23.73 -7.52 -9.34
CA ARG A 54 24.71 -8.62 -9.33
C ARG A 54 24.34 -9.75 -8.39
N ASP A 55 23.82 -9.41 -7.23
CA ASP A 55 23.43 -10.35 -6.18
C ASP A 55 21.93 -10.21 -5.93
N LYS A 56 21.14 -10.80 -6.84
CA LYS A 56 19.68 -10.73 -6.80
C LYS A 56 19.12 -11.39 -5.55
N VAL A 57 18.03 -10.87 -5.05
CA VAL A 57 17.38 -11.36 -3.82
C VAL A 57 16.08 -12.08 -4.19
N PRO A 58 15.81 -13.29 -3.69
CA PRO A 58 14.56 -13.98 -3.95
C PRO A 58 13.37 -13.16 -3.44
N ALA A 59 12.34 -13.03 -4.25
CA ALA A 59 11.16 -12.22 -3.96
C ALA A 59 9.91 -12.73 -4.67
N ALA A 60 8.76 -12.26 -4.19
CA ALA A 60 7.48 -12.42 -4.89
C ALA A 60 6.51 -11.32 -4.51
N ALA A 61 5.65 -10.93 -5.44
CA ALA A 61 4.60 -9.96 -5.23
C ALA A 61 3.21 -10.60 -5.15
N ALA A 62 2.29 -9.92 -4.46
CA ALA A 62 0.87 -10.25 -4.42
C ALA A 62 0.05 -8.97 -4.61
N VAL A 63 -0.72 -8.91 -5.69
CA VAL A 63 -1.71 -7.85 -5.91
C VAL A 63 -2.99 -8.28 -5.21
N ILE A 64 -3.37 -7.58 -4.13
CA ILE A 64 -4.58 -7.83 -3.36
C ILE A 64 -5.74 -7.08 -4.01
N ASN A 65 -5.56 -5.80 -4.30
CA ASN A 65 -6.41 -5.00 -5.17
C ASN A 65 -5.54 -4.12 -6.08
N GLY A 66 -5.83 -4.07 -7.37
CA GLY A 66 -4.90 -3.60 -8.41
C GLY A 66 -5.09 -2.16 -8.86
N PHE A 67 -5.79 -1.30 -8.14
CA PHE A 67 -5.96 0.12 -8.54
C PHE A 67 -4.70 0.94 -8.23
N GLY A 68 -3.56 0.56 -8.82
CA GLY A 68 -2.23 1.17 -8.61
C GLY A 68 -1.41 1.22 -9.89
N LYS A 69 -0.36 2.04 -9.90
CA LYS A 69 0.54 2.29 -11.03
C LYS A 69 1.97 1.83 -10.74
N SER A 70 2.13 0.92 -9.78
CA SER A 70 3.42 0.29 -9.48
C SER A 70 3.97 -0.46 -10.69
N ILE A 71 5.28 -0.45 -10.86
CA ILE A 71 5.96 -1.08 -12.00
C ILE A 71 6.99 -2.12 -11.54
N GLY A 72 7.38 -3.01 -12.46
CA GLY A 72 8.38 -4.06 -12.23
C GLY A 72 7.80 -5.39 -11.73
N LEU A 73 6.51 -5.45 -11.39
CA LEU A 73 5.86 -6.62 -10.79
C LEU A 73 5.81 -7.83 -11.73
N VAL A 74 5.65 -7.61 -13.05
CA VAL A 74 5.58 -8.70 -14.04
C VAL A 74 6.84 -9.55 -14.01
N GLN A 75 8.02 -8.91 -14.01
CA GLN A 75 9.29 -9.65 -13.99
C GLN A 75 9.54 -10.30 -12.62
N VAL A 76 9.14 -9.66 -11.51
CA VAL A 76 9.24 -10.27 -10.18
C VAL A 76 8.35 -11.52 -10.08
N ASP A 77 7.16 -11.50 -10.65
CA ASP A 77 6.26 -12.68 -10.66
C ASP A 77 6.82 -13.81 -11.50
N GLU A 78 7.44 -13.50 -12.64
CA GLU A 78 8.02 -14.48 -13.57
C GLU A 78 9.35 -15.05 -13.06
N LEU A 79 10.30 -14.18 -12.65
CA LEU A 79 11.66 -14.59 -12.30
C LEU A 79 11.88 -14.86 -10.82
N GLY A 80 11.01 -14.35 -9.94
CA GLY A 80 11.07 -14.58 -8.51
C GLY A 80 12.25 -13.90 -7.80
N VAL A 81 12.80 -12.80 -8.35
CA VAL A 81 13.94 -12.07 -7.78
C VAL A 81 13.79 -10.56 -7.90
N LEU A 82 14.50 -9.82 -7.03
CA LEU A 82 14.73 -8.38 -7.14
C LEU A 82 16.04 -8.12 -7.89
N GLU A 83 16.05 -7.11 -8.76
CA GLU A 83 17.24 -6.63 -9.50
C GLU A 83 17.63 -5.19 -9.14
N THR A 84 16.78 -4.50 -8.35
CA THR A 84 17.03 -3.13 -7.86
C THR A 84 16.60 -3.02 -6.41
N PRO A 85 17.06 -2.01 -5.66
CA PRO A 85 16.39 -1.58 -4.44
C PRO A 85 14.92 -1.27 -4.70
N LEU A 86 14.08 -1.40 -3.67
CA LEU A 86 12.65 -1.08 -3.74
C LEU A 86 12.46 0.42 -3.54
N ALA A 87 11.80 1.10 -4.47
CA ALA A 87 11.50 2.53 -4.35
C ALA A 87 10.00 2.76 -4.13
N LEU A 88 9.66 3.72 -3.26
CA LEU A 88 8.29 4.14 -2.98
C LEU A 88 8.17 5.65 -3.20
N THR A 89 7.06 6.11 -3.79
CA THR A 89 6.81 7.52 -4.07
C THR A 89 5.31 7.79 -4.25
N ASN A 90 4.95 8.95 -4.82
CA ASN A 90 3.60 9.24 -5.25
C ASN A 90 3.29 8.70 -6.65
N THR A 91 2.00 8.71 -7.02
CA THR A 91 1.47 8.17 -8.27
C THR A 91 2.19 8.70 -9.52
N PHE A 92 2.50 10.00 -9.59
CA PHE A 92 3.14 10.61 -10.77
C PHE A 92 4.67 10.59 -10.70
N GLY A 93 5.27 10.21 -9.56
CA GLY A 93 6.70 10.04 -9.40
C GLY A 93 7.26 8.73 -9.96
N VAL A 94 6.40 7.75 -10.27
CA VAL A 94 6.81 6.39 -10.69
C VAL A 94 7.78 6.42 -11.88
N GLY A 95 7.45 7.15 -12.95
CA GLY A 95 8.30 7.22 -14.15
C GLY A 95 9.68 7.81 -13.88
N ALA A 96 9.75 8.87 -13.06
CA ALA A 96 11.02 9.51 -12.69
C ALA A 96 11.92 8.56 -11.89
N LEU A 97 11.34 7.81 -10.93
CA LEU A 97 12.12 6.85 -10.13
C LEU A 97 12.52 5.60 -10.92
N ALA A 98 11.67 5.12 -11.83
CA ALA A 98 12.03 4.02 -12.72
C ALA A 98 13.27 4.37 -13.56
N GLN A 99 13.28 5.55 -14.16
CA GLN A 99 14.43 6.04 -14.91
C GLN A 99 15.66 6.21 -14.01
N ALA A 100 15.47 6.69 -12.76
CA ALA A 100 16.57 6.84 -11.81
C ALA A 100 17.20 5.50 -11.44
N GLN A 101 16.40 4.47 -11.18
CA GLN A 101 16.88 3.11 -10.87
C GLN A 101 17.66 2.51 -12.05
N ILE A 102 17.13 2.64 -13.27
CA ILE A 102 17.82 2.15 -14.49
C ILE A 102 19.17 2.84 -14.64
N ARG A 103 19.24 4.17 -14.51
CA ARG A 103 20.49 4.91 -14.61
C ARG A 103 21.49 4.49 -13.53
N ALA A 104 21.06 4.41 -12.27
CA ALA A 104 21.93 4.00 -11.17
C ALA A 104 22.49 2.57 -11.37
N ALA A 105 21.67 1.65 -11.90
CA ALA A 105 22.12 0.29 -12.22
C ALA A 105 23.13 0.26 -13.38
N ILE A 106 22.92 1.06 -14.43
CA ILE A 106 23.85 1.20 -15.57
C ILE A 106 25.17 1.86 -15.12
N ASP A 107 25.11 2.89 -14.28
CA ASP A 107 26.30 3.56 -13.76
C ASP A 107 27.19 2.60 -12.95
N ALA A 108 26.55 1.71 -12.17
CA ALA A 108 27.25 0.66 -11.43
C ALA A 108 27.70 -0.50 -12.33
N ASN A 109 26.96 -0.80 -13.40
CA ASN A 109 27.17 -1.94 -14.30
C ASN A 109 26.98 -1.52 -15.77
N PRO A 110 28.01 -0.92 -16.43
CA PRO A 110 27.88 -0.36 -17.78
C PRO A 110 27.55 -1.38 -18.89
N GLN A 111 27.55 -2.67 -18.58
CA GLN A 111 27.20 -3.74 -19.51
C GLN A 111 25.68 -3.98 -19.59
N ILE A 112 24.88 -3.46 -18.66
CA ILE A 112 23.43 -3.56 -18.68
C ILE A 112 22.87 -2.97 -19.99
N GLY A 113 22.02 -3.74 -20.68
CA GLY A 113 21.45 -3.37 -21.98
C GLY A 113 22.45 -3.38 -23.15
N ARG A 114 23.65 -3.97 -22.93
CA ARG A 114 24.70 -4.19 -23.96
C ARG A 114 25.08 -5.67 -24.00
N ALA A 115 26.15 -6.05 -23.30
CA ALA A 115 26.55 -7.46 -23.19
C ALA A 115 25.69 -8.21 -22.16
N TRP A 116 25.07 -7.50 -21.22
CA TRP A 116 24.16 -8.07 -20.24
C TRP A 116 22.71 -7.71 -20.53
N PRO A 117 21.74 -8.51 -20.01
CA PRO A 117 20.32 -8.16 -20.06
C PRO A 117 20.01 -6.79 -19.51
N SER A 118 18.82 -6.25 -19.81
CA SER A 118 18.30 -5.04 -19.18
C SER A 118 18.02 -5.25 -17.69
N VAL A 119 17.80 -4.16 -16.96
CA VAL A 119 17.43 -4.17 -15.54
C VAL A 119 15.94 -3.91 -15.36
N ASN A 120 15.31 -4.57 -14.39
CA ASN A 120 13.91 -4.38 -14.01
C ASN A 120 13.81 -3.35 -12.87
N PRO A 121 13.42 -2.08 -13.12
CA PRO A 121 13.16 -1.13 -12.06
C PRO A 121 11.91 -1.55 -11.27
N LEU A 122 11.93 -1.36 -9.96
CA LEU A 122 10.84 -1.74 -9.08
C LEU A 122 10.41 -0.54 -8.23
N VAL A 123 9.29 0.08 -8.63
CA VAL A 123 8.76 1.29 -8.01
C VAL A 123 7.31 1.10 -7.64
N PHE A 124 7.00 1.40 -6.38
CA PHE A 124 5.66 1.38 -5.80
C PHE A 124 5.15 2.79 -5.54
N GLU A 125 3.81 2.95 -5.49
CA GLU A 125 3.21 4.26 -5.30
C GLU A 125 1.92 4.22 -4.48
N CYS A 126 1.62 5.37 -3.85
CA CYS A 126 0.29 5.72 -3.37
C CYS A 126 -0.04 7.15 -3.78
N ASN A 127 -1.33 7.47 -3.93
CA ASN A 127 -1.79 8.79 -4.36
C ASN A 127 -1.85 9.75 -3.17
N ASP A 128 -0.90 10.67 -3.07
CA ASP A 128 -0.82 11.70 -2.01
C ASP A 128 -1.56 13.01 -2.37
N GLY A 129 -2.33 13.03 -3.44
CA GLY A 129 -2.94 14.24 -4.03
C GLY A 129 -3.90 15.02 -3.12
N TYR A 130 -4.27 14.51 -1.94
CA TYR A 130 -5.03 15.29 -0.96
C TYR A 130 -4.17 16.40 -0.32
N LEU A 131 -2.94 16.08 0.07
CA LEU A 131 -2.00 17.02 0.69
C LEU A 131 -0.97 17.58 -0.29
N ASN A 132 -0.68 16.88 -1.38
CA ASN A 132 0.35 17.21 -2.35
C ASN A 132 -0.25 17.70 -3.67
N ASP A 133 0.36 18.71 -4.28
CA ASP A 133 0.08 19.07 -5.65
C ASP A 133 0.78 18.10 -6.61
N LEU A 134 0.04 17.11 -7.12
CA LEU A 134 0.54 16.12 -8.07
C LEU A 134 1.00 16.75 -9.38
N HIS A 135 0.38 17.89 -9.80
CA HIS A 135 0.72 18.56 -11.05
C HIS A 135 2.07 19.30 -10.98
N ALA A 136 2.65 19.46 -9.79
CA ALA A 136 3.98 20.02 -9.62
C ALA A 136 5.08 19.07 -10.12
N PHE A 137 4.81 17.76 -10.31
CA PHE A 137 5.80 16.74 -10.70
C PHE A 137 7.12 16.87 -9.91
N ALA A 138 7.00 17.13 -8.59
CA ALA A 138 8.12 17.54 -7.74
C ALA A 138 9.17 16.43 -7.53
N VAL A 139 8.80 15.16 -7.71
CA VAL A 139 9.73 14.03 -7.57
C VAL A 139 10.63 13.92 -8.78
N THR A 140 11.96 13.92 -8.54
CA THR A 140 12.99 13.86 -9.57
C THR A 140 13.98 12.71 -9.30
N PRO A 141 14.80 12.31 -10.29
CA PRO A 141 15.86 11.32 -10.10
C PRO A 141 16.84 11.63 -8.96
N ALA A 142 17.11 12.91 -8.68
CA ALA A 142 17.99 13.32 -7.57
C ALA A 142 17.45 12.89 -6.21
N HIS A 143 16.13 12.90 -6.01
CA HIS A 143 15.51 12.45 -4.76
C HIS A 143 15.66 10.95 -4.54
N TYR A 144 15.71 10.14 -5.61
CA TYR A 144 16.04 8.72 -5.50
C TYR A 144 17.49 8.54 -4.99
N ALA A 145 18.45 9.25 -5.60
CA ALA A 145 19.85 9.18 -5.18
C ALA A 145 20.03 9.64 -3.72
N GLN A 146 19.34 10.70 -3.32
CA GLN A 146 19.33 11.18 -1.92
C GLN A 146 18.77 10.13 -0.96
N ALA A 147 17.62 9.53 -1.27
CA ALA A 147 17.02 8.50 -0.44
C ALA A 147 17.89 7.24 -0.36
N LEU A 148 18.53 6.85 -1.47
CA LEU A 148 19.46 5.72 -1.50
C LEU A 148 20.69 5.97 -0.62
N ALA A 149 21.24 7.18 -0.66
CA ALA A 149 22.38 7.58 0.17
C ALA A 149 22.03 7.70 1.67
N ASP A 150 20.78 8.04 2.01
CA ASP A 150 20.30 8.11 3.40
C ASP A 150 20.00 6.71 4.00
N ALA A 151 20.08 5.63 3.23
CA ALA A 151 19.67 4.29 3.65
C ALA A 151 20.49 3.77 4.84
N ARG A 152 19.81 3.52 5.97
CA ARG A 152 20.39 3.07 7.24
C ARG A 152 19.42 2.19 8.03
N ARG A 153 19.92 1.48 9.03
CA ARG A 153 19.08 0.62 9.89
C ARG A 153 18.16 1.43 10.81
N ALA A 154 18.64 2.56 11.35
CA ALA A 154 17.85 3.46 12.19
C ALA A 154 17.29 4.59 11.31
N PHE A 155 16.09 4.41 10.78
CA PHE A 155 15.41 5.34 9.88
C PHE A 155 14.17 5.98 10.50
N ALA A 156 13.76 7.14 9.99
CA ALA A 156 12.56 7.85 10.42
C ALA A 156 11.28 7.17 9.90
N ARG A 157 10.15 7.35 10.61
CA ARG A 157 8.83 6.82 10.26
C ARG A 157 7.77 7.90 10.40
N GLY A 158 6.56 7.66 9.90
CA GLY A 158 5.47 8.63 9.89
C GLY A 158 5.48 9.50 8.63
N ALA A 159 5.38 10.81 8.79
CA ALA A 159 5.25 11.78 7.70
C ALA A 159 6.59 12.14 7.05
N VAL A 160 7.33 11.15 6.54
CA VAL A 160 8.68 11.28 5.95
C VAL A 160 8.77 10.57 4.61
N GLY A 161 9.69 11.01 3.75
CA GLY A 161 9.91 10.41 2.45
C GLY A 161 8.62 10.31 1.64
N ALA A 162 8.39 9.16 1.00
CA ALA A 162 7.15 8.86 0.29
C ALA A 162 5.90 9.02 1.18
N GLY A 163 6.02 8.88 2.50
CA GLY A 163 4.93 9.01 3.46
C GLY A 163 4.49 10.44 3.76
N ARG A 164 5.23 11.45 3.28
CA ARG A 164 4.98 12.86 3.65
C ARG A 164 3.54 13.32 3.35
N GLY A 165 3.01 13.02 2.17
CA GLY A 165 1.67 13.46 1.73
C GLY A 165 0.55 12.45 2.01
N MET A 166 0.82 11.29 2.60
CA MET A 166 -0.13 10.19 2.71
C MET A 166 -1.19 10.42 3.78
N SER A 167 -2.42 9.97 3.49
CA SER A 167 -3.59 10.00 4.37
C SER A 167 -4.04 8.58 4.69
N CYS A 168 -4.22 8.23 5.96
CA CYS A 168 -4.65 6.89 6.35
C CYS A 168 -5.80 7.00 7.35
N PHE A 169 -6.95 6.40 7.04
CA PHE A 169 -8.19 6.52 7.80
C PHE A 169 -8.58 7.98 8.08
N ASP A 170 -8.52 8.85 7.07
CA ASP A 170 -8.75 10.30 7.16
C ASP A 170 -7.84 11.03 8.17
N LEU A 171 -6.88 10.34 8.76
CA LEU A 171 -5.81 10.88 9.59
C LEU A 171 -4.52 11.01 8.77
N LYS A 172 -3.45 11.52 9.38
CA LYS A 172 -2.14 11.53 8.74
C LYS A 172 -1.57 10.11 8.70
N GLY A 173 -1.35 9.60 7.49
CA GLY A 173 -0.68 8.34 7.21
C GLY A 173 0.83 8.49 7.04
N GLY A 174 1.47 7.54 6.35
CA GLY A 174 2.90 7.65 6.04
C GLY A 174 3.65 6.33 6.06
N ILE A 175 4.95 6.40 6.37
CA ILE A 175 5.82 5.24 6.53
C ILE A 175 5.64 4.63 7.91
N GLY A 176 5.31 3.35 7.96
CA GLY A 176 5.32 2.58 9.20
C GLY A 176 6.17 1.32 9.08
N SER A 177 6.65 0.82 10.20
CA SER A 177 7.47 -0.38 10.18
C SER A 177 7.37 -1.16 11.48
N ALA A 178 7.51 -2.48 11.36
CA ALA A 178 7.51 -3.39 12.49
C ALA A 178 8.28 -4.67 12.18
N SER A 179 8.50 -5.49 13.19
CA SER A 179 9.06 -6.84 13.05
C SER A 179 8.48 -7.81 14.06
N ARG A 180 8.56 -9.09 13.75
CA ARG A 180 8.26 -10.20 14.63
C ARG A 180 9.37 -11.25 14.56
N VAL A 181 9.63 -11.89 15.70
CA VAL A 181 10.56 -13.02 15.80
C VAL A 181 9.76 -14.27 16.08
N VAL A 182 9.95 -15.31 15.28
CA VAL A 182 9.23 -16.58 15.39
C VAL A 182 10.18 -17.77 15.28
N ARG A 183 9.75 -18.91 15.79
CA ARG A 183 10.47 -20.18 15.59
C ARG A 183 9.74 -21.01 14.54
N ALA A 184 10.50 -21.44 13.52
CA ALA A 184 10.02 -22.35 12.48
C ALA A 184 11.16 -23.31 12.10
N ALA A 185 10.84 -24.57 11.85
CA ALA A 185 11.81 -25.62 11.51
C ALA A 185 12.99 -25.73 12.52
N GLY A 186 12.74 -25.47 13.81
CA GLY A 186 13.75 -25.53 14.88
C GLY A 186 14.60 -24.27 15.07
N GLU A 187 14.54 -23.30 14.17
CA GLU A 187 15.33 -22.06 14.19
C GLU A 187 14.48 -20.82 14.47
N ALA A 188 15.12 -19.73 14.87
CA ALA A 188 14.48 -18.43 15.07
C ALA A 188 14.66 -17.58 13.81
N TRP A 189 13.56 -17.02 13.32
CA TRP A 189 13.51 -16.18 12.11
C TRP A 189 12.87 -14.83 12.41
N THR A 190 13.36 -13.82 11.74
CA THR A 190 12.80 -12.46 11.79
C THR A 190 11.94 -12.24 10.57
N VAL A 191 10.73 -11.70 10.78
CA VAL A 191 9.87 -11.18 9.72
C VAL A 191 9.64 -9.70 10.01
N GLY A 192 10.10 -8.84 9.10
CA GLY A 192 9.94 -7.39 9.18
C GLY A 192 9.00 -6.86 8.12
N ALA A 193 8.22 -5.83 8.44
CA ALA A 193 7.36 -5.14 7.49
C ALA A 193 7.66 -3.64 7.45
N LEU A 194 7.53 -3.05 6.24
CA LEU A 194 7.45 -1.62 6.01
C LEU A 194 6.22 -1.34 5.17
N VAL A 195 5.43 -0.35 5.56
CA VAL A 195 4.25 0.07 4.80
C VAL A 195 4.33 1.53 4.38
N LEU A 196 3.76 1.82 3.20
CA LEU A 196 3.37 3.16 2.78
C LEU A 196 1.83 3.22 2.89
N ALA A 197 1.33 3.80 3.99
CA ALA A 197 -0.09 3.76 4.36
C ALA A 197 -0.84 5.00 3.90
N ASN A 198 -1.77 4.82 2.96
CA ASN A 198 -2.60 5.88 2.36
C ASN A 198 -3.98 5.33 1.97
N PHE A 199 -4.76 4.85 2.93
CA PHE A 199 -6.03 4.14 2.67
C PHE A 199 -7.02 4.34 3.81
N GLY A 200 -8.26 3.90 3.60
CA GLY A 200 -9.30 3.76 4.61
C GLY A 200 -10.06 5.04 4.93
N ARG A 201 -11.18 4.86 5.63
CA ARG A 201 -12.02 5.93 6.18
C ARG A 201 -12.04 5.84 7.68
N LEU A 202 -12.09 6.99 8.38
CA LEU A 202 -11.96 7.06 9.83
C LEU A 202 -12.88 6.09 10.59
N PRO A 203 -14.17 5.94 10.28
CA PRO A 203 -15.04 5.01 11.02
C PRO A 203 -14.62 3.55 10.93
N MET A 204 -13.80 3.17 9.93
CA MET A 204 -13.34 1.80 9.71
C MET A 204 -12.15 1.43 10.60
N LEU A 205 -11.38 2.42 11.08
CA LEU A 205 -10.13 2.18 11.80
C LEU A 205 -10.35 1.30 13.05
N THR A 206 -9.66 0.17 13.05
CA THR A 206 -9.59 -0.76 14.17
C THR A 206 -8.12 -0.93 14.60
N ILE A 207 -7.84 -0.87 15.89
CA ILE A 207 -6.51 -1.10 16.45
C ILE A 207 -6.63 -2.16 17.56
N ALA A 208 -5.94 -3.28 17.41
CA ALA A 208 -6.03 -4.41 18.34
C ALA A 208 -7.48 -4.85 18.64
N GLY A 209 -8.35 -4.88 17.64
CA GLY A 209 -9.77 -5.22 17.77
C GLY A 209 -10.67 -4.10 18.30
N VAL A 210 -10.11 -2.95 18.73
CA VAL A 210 -10.88 -1.81 19.25
C VAL A 210 -11.30 -0.91 18.09
N PRO A 211 -12.59 -0.53 17.95
CA PRO A 211 -13.10 0.29 16.85
C PRO A 211 -12.79 1.79 17.05
N VAL A 212 -11.49 2.10 17.10
CA VAL A 212 -10.95 3.44 17.45
C VAL A 212 -11.51 4.53 16.54
N GLY A 213 -11.70 4.24 15.26
CA GLY A 213 -12.22 5.22 14.31
C GLY A 213 -13.65 5.66 14.62
N ARG A 214 -14.53 4.73 15.02
CA ARG A 214 -15.89 5.06 15.46
C ARG A 214 -15.89 5.87 16.75
N MET A 215 -15.06 5.49 17.73
CA MET A 215 -14.93 6.21 18.98
C MET A 215 -14.48 7.66 18.78
N ILE A 216 -13.54 7.90 17.84
CA ILE A 216 -13.12 9.25 17.46
C ILE A 216 -14.28 10.01 16.79
N ALA A 217 -14.98 9.39 15.83
CA ALA A 217 -16.08 10.02 15.09
C ALA A 217 -17.25 10.40 16.02
N GLU A 218 -17.63 9.52 16.94
CA GLU A 218 -18.69 9.76 17.93
C GLU A 218 -18.33 10.89 18.88
N ARG A 219 -17.10 10.93 19.40
CA ARG A 219 -16.62 12.01 20.24
C ARG A 219 -16.64 13.35 19.52
N ASP A 220 -16.15 13.39 18.27
CA ASP A 220 -16.09 14.60 17.47
C ASP A 220 -17.50 15.12 17.11
N ALA A 221 -18.49 14.22 16.94
CA ALA A 221 -19.89 14.57 16.75
C ALA A 221 -20.58 15.08 18.04
N GLY A 222 -20.24 14.48 19.20
CA GLY A 222 -20.81 14.88 20.50
C GLY A 222 -20.21 16.17 21.07
N GLY A 223 -19.03 16.58 20.57
CA GLY A 223 -18.34 17.80 20.96
C GLY A 223 -18.66 19.05 20.14
N ALA A 224 -19.55 18.95 19.13
CA ALA A 224 -20.01 20.13 18.38
C ALA A 224 -20.87 20.98 19.31
N PRO A 225 -20.57 22.29 19.54
CA PRO A 225 -21.42 23.16 20.38
C PRO A 225 -22.78 23.22 19.72
N GLY A 226 -23.80 22.87 20.49
CA GLY A 226 -25.18 22.84 20.05
C GLY A 226 -25.60 24.15 19.38
N ALA A 227 -26.00 24.06 18.13
CA ALA A 227 -26.85 25.06 17.54
C ALA A 227 -28.16 25.03 18.30
N GLY A 228 -28.32 26.04 19.18
CA GLY A 228 -29.43 26.14 20.09
C GLY A 228 -30.77 26.37 19.42
N GLY A 229 -31.75 25.75 20.00
CA GLY A 229 -33.03 26.38 20.30
C GLY A 229 -34.07 26.42 19.18
N GLY A 230 -35.13 25.73 19.39
CA GLY A 230 -36.41 25.97 18.72
C GLY A 230 -37.44 24.95 19.08
N GLN A 231 -38.06 25.15 20.25
CA GLN A 231 -39.44 24.83 20.63
C GLN A 231 -40.30 23.92 19.74
N GLY A 232 -40.73 22.78 20.25
CA GLY A 232 -42.09 22.56 20.69
C GLY A 232 -43.08 22.16 19.64
N ALA A 233 -43.58 20.94 19.72
CA ALA A 233 -45.00 20.66 19.71
C ALA A 233 -45.29 19.18 19.96
N ASP A 234 -46.17 18.97 20.86
CA ASP A 234 -46.86 17.76 21.29
C ASP A 234 -47.47 16.88 20.21
N GLY A 235 -47.57 15.63 20.48
CA GLY A 235 -48.82 14.89 20.23
C GLY A 235 -48.78 13.88 19.10
N ALA A 236 -48.81 12.67 19.43
CA ALA A 236 -49.81 11.63 19.21
C ALA A 236 -49.15 10.25 19.15
N ARG A 237 -49.50 9.47 20.14
CA ARG A 237 -49.47 8.00 20.07
C ARG A 237 -50.57 7.57 19.10
N ASP A 238 -50.32 6.55 18.31
CA ASP A 238 -51.33 5.52 18.08
C ASP A 238 -50.66 4.20 17.64
N ASP A 239 -51.04 3.22 18.40
CA ASP A 239 -50.85 1.79 18.13
C ASP A 239 -51.55 1.40 16.83
N VAL A 240 -51.04 0.43 16.08
CA VAL A 240 -51.83 -0.66 15.50
C VAL A 240 -50.97 -1.88 15.22
N ALA A 241 -51.54 -2.96 15.63
CA ALA A 241 -51.09 -4.32 15.73
C ALA A 241 -50.84 -5.08 14.43
N ALA A 242 -50.17 -6.21 14.64
CA ALA A 242 -49.92 -7.37 13.84
C ALA A 242 -51.09 -7.94 13.00
N ALA A 243 -50.71 -8.49 11.82
CA ALA A 243 -51.28 -9.68 11.18
C ALA A 243 -50.34 -10.02 10.01
N GLY A 244 -49.79 -11.19 9.84
CA GLY A 244 -50.34 -12.52 10.00
C GLY A 244 -50.40 -13.24 8.65
N ALA A 245 -49.41 -14.10 8.41
CA ALA A 245 -49.45 -15.45 7.90
C ALA A 245 -49.77 -15.79 6.42
N ARG A 246 -48.98 -16.79 5.97
CA ARG A 246 -49.22 -17.87 4.98
C ARG A 246 -49.11 -17.44 3.51
N GLY A 247 -48.32 -18.09 2.65
CA GLY A 247 -47.94 -19.50 2.50
C GLY A 247 -48.39 -19.93 1.13
N GLU A 248 -47.48 -20.47 0.32
CA GLU A 248 -47.77 -21.67 -0.46
C GLU A 248 -46.64 -22.06 -1.40
N ARG A 249 -46.51 -23.37 -1.56
CA ARG A 249 -45.49 -24.13 -2.34
C ARG A 249 -45.97 -24.32 -3.78
N GLY A 250 -45.03 -24.64 -4.65
CA GLY A 250 -45.23 -25.26 -5.97
C GLY A 250 -43.98 -25.12 -6.78
N GLU A 251 -43.33 -26.06 -7.04
CA GLU A 251 -43.15 -27.36 -7.72
C GLU A 251 -42.28 -27.19 -8.98
N ARG A 252 -41.23 -27.99 -8.99
CA ARG A 252 -40.47 -28.75 -10.01
C ARG A 252 -40.70 -28.43 -11.49
N GLY A 253 -39.58 -28.36 -12.24
CA GLY A 253 -39.53 -28.49 -13.68
C GLY A 253 -38.09 -28.69 -14.19
N GLU A 254 -37.80 -29.83 -14.67
CA GLU A 254 -36.77 -30.61 -15.25
C GLU A 254 -35.85 -29.95 -16.30
N ARG A 255 -34.58 -30.37 -16.22
CA ARG A 255 -33.58 -30.78 -17.25
C ARG A 255 -33.62 -30.16 -18.66
N GLY A 256 -32.44 -29.72 -19.09
CA GLY A 256 -32.06 -29.54 -20.48
C GLY A 256 -30.56 -29.55 -20.66
N ASP A 257 -30.02 -30.61 -21.29
CA ASP A 257 -28.62 -30.84 -21.64
C ASP A 257 -28.12 -29.92 -22.77
N GLY A 258 -26.83 -29.49 -22.69
CA GLY A 258 -25.77 -29.31 -23.64
C GLY A 258 -25.94 -28.27 -24.78
N PRO A 259 -24.88 -27.99 -25.58
CA PRO A 259 -23.57 -28.64 -25.66
C PRO A 259 -22.36 -27.67 -25.69
N HIS A 260 -21.16 -28.27 -25.67
CA HIS A 260 -19.82 -27.73 -25.86
C HIS A 260 -19.67 -26.67 -26.98
N GLY A 261 -19.04 -25.54 -26.66
CA GLY A 261 -18.56 -24.55 -27.63
C GLY A 261 -17.02 -24.48 -27.63
N THR A 262 -16.47 -24.75 -28.78
CA THR A 262 -15.06 -24.84 -29.18
C THR A 262 -14.29 -23.55 -29.07
N TYR A 263 -13.00 -23.64 -28.69
CA TYR A 263 -12.00 -22.57 -28.72
C TYR A 263 -11.79 -22.03 -30.14
N GLY A 264 -11.89 -20.69 -30.31
CA GLY A 264 -11.56 -19.97 -31.53
C GLY A 264 -10.09 -19.54 -31.55
N THR A 265 -9.44 -19.86 -32.66
CA THR A 265 -8.04 -19.60 -33.03
C THR A 265 -7.71 -18.12 -33.23
N TYR A 266 -6.51 -17.70 -32.80
CA TYR A 266 -5.90 -16.40 -33.04
C TYR A 266 -5.62 -16.16 -34.53
N GLY A 267 -6.09 -15.03 -35.06
CA GLY A 267 -5.79 -14.56 -36.42
C GLY A 267 -4.50 -13.73 -36.45
N THR A 268 -3.65 -14.05 -37.43
CA THR A 268 -2.39 -13.38 -37.80
C THR A 268 -2.64 -12.00 -38.43
N TYR A 269 -1.90 -10.98 -37.98
CA TYR A 269 -1.82 -9.68 -38.64
C TYR A 269 -0.79 -9.71 -39.78
N GLY A 270 -1.28 -9.51 -41.02
CA GLY A 270 -0.46 -9.29 -42.19
C GLY A 270 -0.16 -7.81 -42.42
N ALA A 271 1.09 -7.51 -42.74
CA ALA A 271 1.57 -6.20 -43.14
C ALA A 271 1.18 -5.91 -44.60
N HIS A 272 0.66 -4.72 -44.88
CA HIS A 272 0.72 -4.09 -46.20
C HIS A 272 0.94 -2.59 -46.08
N GLY A 273 2.13 -2.14 -46.49
CA GLY A 273 2.42 -0.76 -46.78
C GLY A 273 1.80 -0.32 -48.10
N ARG A 274 1.49 0.98 -48.19
CA ARG A 274 1.53 1.77 -49.43
C ARG A 274 1.67 3.24 -49.15
N GLU A 275 2.73 3.80 -49.70
CA GLU A 275 2.95 5.24 -49.89
C GLU A 275 1.84 5.85 -50.78
N ASN A 276 1.46 7.08 -50.48
CA ASN A 276 1.21 8.07 -51.55
C ASN A 276 1.32 9.51 -51.03
N ALA A 277 2.11 10.27 -51.73
CA ALA A 277 2.30 11.70 -51.60
C ALA A 277 1.10 12.47 -52.23
N GLY A 278 0.75 13.61 -51.61
CA GLY A 278 -0.21 14.56 -52.16
C GLY A 278 -0.15 15.91 -51.46
N THR A 279 0.42 16.86 -52.14
CA THR A 279 0.55 18.30 -51.83
C THR A 279 -0.80 19.03 -51.80
N GLY A 280 -0.98 19.99 -50.89
CA GLY A 280 -2.07 20.98 -50.97
C GLY A 280 -2.19 21.83 -49.71
N GLY A 281 -1.81 23.09 -49.83
CA GLY A 281 -1.81 24.10 -48.77
C GLY A 281 -3.17 24.67 -48.40
N GLY A 282 -3.19 25.41 -47.31
CA GLY A 282 -4.19 26.46 -47.12
C GLY A 282 -4.78 26.58 -45.71
N ALA A 283 -4.53 27.72 -45.11
CA ALA A 283 -5.34 28.47 -44.15
C ALA A 283 -5.24 28.16 -42.66
N ALA A 284 -4.59 29.07 -41.98
CA ALA A 284 -4.67 29.32 -40.56
C ALA A 284 -6.09 29.71 -40.13
N GLY A 285 -6.68 28.97 -39.20
CA GLY A 285 -7.88 29.31 -38.48
C GLY A 285 -7.63 29.24 -36.99
N GLY A 286 -7.51 30.41 -36.35
CA GLY A 286 -7.33 30.52 -34.92
C GLY A 286 -8.54 29.98 -34.16
N LEU A 287 -8.31 29.07 -33.25
CA LEU A 287 -9.26 28.61 -32.26
C LEU A 287 -9.13 29.45 -30.99
N ALA A 288 -10.10 30.30 -30.76
CA ALA A 288 -10.28 31.01 -29.49
C ALA A 288 -10.59 30.04 -28.36
N PRO A 289 -10.15 30.32 -27.10
CA PRO A 289 -10.40 29.44 -25.98
C PRO A 289 -11.89 29.45 -25.62
N ARG A 290 -12.50 28.28 -25.66
CA ARG A 290 -13.88 28.08 -25.16
C ARG A 290 -13.84 28.17 -23.63
N ARG A 291 -14.53 29.14 -23.09
CA ARG A 291 -14.86 29.26 -21.67
C ARG A 291 -15.58 27.98 -21.22
N ALA A 292 -15.06 27.34 -20.18
CA ALA A 292 -15.76 26.29 -19.46
C ALA A 292 -17.09 26.86 -18.93
N ARG A 293 -18.19 26.25 -19.34
CA ARG A 293 -19.48 26.45 -18.69
C ARG A 293 -19.53 25.54 -17.48
N ASP A 294 -19.72 26.16 -16.33
CA ASP A 294 -20.16 25.48 -15.12
C ASP A 294 -21.40 24.64 -15.44
N ALA A 295 -21.27 23.35 -15.42
CA ALA A 295 -22.38 22.41 -15.39
C ALA A 295 -22.35 21.72 -14.03
N GLY A 296 -22.97 22.34 -13.05
CA GLY A 296 -23.50 21.66 -11.88
C GLY A 296 -24.54 20.63 -12.34
N ALA A 297 -24.10 19.41 -12.59
CA ALA A 297 -24.97 18.26 -12.74
C ALA A 297 -24.89 17.45 -11.46
N SER A 298 -25.76 17.73 -10.50
CA SER A 298 -26.14 16.81 -9.44
C SER A 298 -26.71 15.54 -10.07
N SER A 299 -25.98 14.44 -9.92
CA SER A 299 -26.50 13.10 -10.26
C SER A 299 -27.71 12.79 -9.35
N PRO A 300 -28.86 12.41 -9.90
CA PRO A 300 -30.01 12.03 -9.09
C PRO A 300 -29.82 10.60 -8.58
N GLY A 301 -29.87 10.41 -7.25
CA GLY A 301 -30.20 9.13 -6.64
C GLY A 301 -29.10 8.35 -5.93
N ALA A 302 -28.18 9.01 -5.21
CA ALA A 302 -27.46 8.30 -4.14
C ALA A 302 -28.35 8.30 -2.88
N ALA A 303 -28.61 7.13 -2.32
CA ALA A 303 -29.27 7.03 -1.03
C ALA A 303 -28.50 7.85 0.02
N PRO A 304 -29.17 8.63 0.89
CA PRO A 304 -28.52 9.60 1.77
C PRO A 304 -27.60 9.01 2.86
N ASP A 305 -27.49 7.69 2.99
CA ASP A 305 -26.79 7.01 4.08
C ASP A 305 -25.58 6.15 3.66
N ALA A 306 -25.19 6.13 2.39
CA ALA A 306 -24.00 5.39 1.98
C ALA A 306 -22.75 6.22 2.30
N ALA A 307 -21.93 5.80 3.26
CA ALA A 307 -20.61 6.34 3.49
C ALA A 307 -19.81 6.33 2.17
N PRO A 308 -19.04 7.40 1.87
CA PRO A 308 -18.22 7.40 0.66
C PRO A 308 -17.30 6.18 0.64
N PRO A 309 -17.10 5.52 -0.53
CA PRO A 309 -16.29 4.31 -0.63
C PRO A 309 -14.86 4.54 -0.17
N GLU A 310 -14.23 3.48 0.33
CA GLU A 310 -12.80 3.49 0.65
C GLU A 310 -11.99 3.88 -0.60
N GLN A 311 -11.10 4.84 -0.44
CA GLN A 311 -10.17 5.31 -1.48
C GLN A 311 -8.76 5.35 -0.91
N GLY A 312 -7.78 5.24 -1.79
CA GLY A 312 -6.37 5.28 -1.43
C GLY A 312 -5.65 4.00 -1.79
N SER A 313 -4.46 3.79 -1.25
CA SER A 313 -3.60 2.64 -1.56
C SER A 313 -2.73 2.30 -0.37
N ILE A 314 -2.24 1.07 -0.33
CA ILE A 314 -1.17 0.69 0.59
C ILE A 314 -0.13 -0.17 -0.12
N ILE A 315 1.14 0.12 0.13
CA ILE A 315 2.25 -0.77 -0.23
C ILE A 315 2.75 -1.44 1.03
N MET A 316 2.93 -2.76 0.97
CA MET A 316 3.33 -3.60 2.09
C MET A 316 4.57 -4.41 1.70
N LEU A 317 5.74 -3.98 2.15
CA LEU A 317 7.00 -4.69 1.94
C LEU A 317 7.27 -5.59 3.16
N VAL A 318 7.48 -6.88 2.92
CA VAL A 318 7.78 -7.87 3.95
C VAL A 318 9.15 -8.47 3.69
N ALA A 319 10.06 -8.37 4.64
CA ALA A 319 11.39 -8.97 4.59
C ALA A 319 11.49 -10.13 5.59
N THR A 320 12.31 -11.13 5.28
CA THR A 320 12.66 -12.19 6.24
C THR A 320 14.09 -12.67 6.03
N ASP A 321 14.72 -13.18 7.07
CA ASP A 321 15.99 -13.91 7.04
C ASP A 321 15.79 -15.43 6.91
N ALA A 322 14.54 -15.91 6.88
CA ALA A 322 14.24 -17.32 6.62
C ALA A 322 14.55 -17.71 5.16
N PRO A 323 15.19 -18.85 4.90
CA PRO A 323 15.49 -19.32 3.56
C PRO A 323 14.21 -19.85 2.88
N LEU A 324 13.62 -19.01 2.05
CA LEU A 324 12.36 -19.26 1.34
C LEU A 324 12.54 -19.16 -0.18
N SER A 325 11.88 -20.03 -0.94
CA SER A 325 11.73 -19.88 -2.38
C SER A 325 10.77 -18.72 -2.72
N SER A 326 10.84 -18.21 -3.97
CA SER A 326 9.91 -17.19 -4.47
C SER A 326 8.45 -17.62 -4.34
N ARG A 327 8.13 -18.91 -4.62
CA ARG A 327 6.78 -19.46 -4.41
C ARG A 327 6.32 -19.36 -2.94
N GLN A 328 7.20 -19.62 -1.99
CA GLN A 328 6.88 -19.49 -0.55
C GLN A 328 6.78 -18.02 -0.15
N LEU A 329 7.62 -17.13 -0.69
CA LEU A 329 7.53 -15.70 -0.49
C LEU A 329 6.22 -15.11 -1.03
N LYS A 330 5.68 -15.62 -2.16
CA LYS A 330 4.34 -15.25 -2.63
C LYS A 330 3.25 -15.57 -1.60
N ARG A 331 3.36 -16.72 -0.93
CA ARG A 331 2.44 -17.09 0.15
C ARG A 331 2.59 -16.18 1.37
N VAL A 332 3.81 -15.74 1.71
CA VAL A 332 4.06 -14.75 2.78
C VAL A 332 3.48 -13.40 2.39
N ALA A 333 3.72 -12.91 1.17
CA ALA A 333 3.17 -11.65 0.67
C ALA A 333 1.63 -11.60 0.75
N LEU A 334 0.94 -12.69 0.42
CA LEU A 334 -0.51 -12.80 0.55
C LEU A 334 -1.01 -12.63 1.99
N ARG A 335 -0.21 -12.94 3.02
CA ARG A 335 -0.60 -12.77 4.44
C ARG A 335 -0.58 -11.31 4.89
N ALA A 336 0.07 -10.43 4.14
CA ALA A 336 -0.03 -8.99 4.36
C ALA A 336 -1.51 -8.51 4.33
N ALA A 337 -2.34 -9.10 3.46
CA ALA A 337 -3.78 -8.84 3.41
C ALA A 337 -4.49 -9.09 4.74
N ALA A 338 -4.12 -10.16 5.47
CA ALA A 338 -4.70 -10.43 6.79
C ALA A 338 -4.35 -9.35 7.81
N GLY A 339 -3.10 -8.84 7.80
CA GLY A 339 -2.68 -7.72 8.65
C GLY A 339 -3.42 -6.43 8.29
N LEU A 340 -3.59 -6.14 7.01
CA LEU A 340 -4.34 -5.00 6.50
C LEU A 340 -5.82 -5.07 6.91
N ALA A 341 -6.48 -6.21 6.73
CA ALA A 341 -7.90 -6.40 7.10
C ALA A 341 -8.15 -6.16 8.60
N ARG A 342 -7.21 -6.55 9.47
CA ARG A 342 -7.35 -6.36 10.93
C ARG A 342 -7.39 -4.88 11.34
N THR A 343 -6.90 -3.97 10.50
CA THR A 343 -6.98 -2.52 10.74
C THR A 343 -8.29 -1.89 10.26
N GLY A 344 -9.18 -2.67 9.61
CA GLY A 344 -10.50 -2.25 9.16
C GLY A 344 -10.62 -2.01 7.65
N SER A 345 -9.57 -2.21 6.86
CA SER A 345 -9.67 -2.15 5.40
C SER A 345 -10.49 -3.30 4.83
N VAL A 346 -11.24 -3.01 3.78
CA VAL A 346 -12.02 -3.99 2.99
C VAL A 346 -11.53 -4.07 1.54
N TYR A 347 -10.35 -3.51 1.26
CA TYR A 347 -9.74 -3.51 -0.10
C TYR A 347 -10.65 -2.85 -1.13
N GLY A 348 -11.12 -1.62 -0.82
CA GLY A 348 -12.11 -0.91 -1.62
C GLY A 348 -11.69 -0.76 -3.09
N HIS A 349 -12.65 -0.69 -4.01
CA HIS A 349 -12.41 -0.68 -5.45
C HIS A 349 -11.33 0.32 -5.90
N GLY A 350 -11.28 1.51 -5.31
CA GLY A 350 -10.33 2.57 -5.64
C GLY A 350 -8.97 2.46 -4.95
N SER A 351 -8.65 1.32 -4.30
CA SER A 351 -7.42 1.11 -3.56
C SER A 351 -6.41 0.28 -4.37
N GLY A 352 -5.14 0.67 -4.34
CA GLY A 352 -4.03 -0.12 -4.86
C GLY A 352 -3.29 -0.80 -3.72
N ASP A 353 -3.71 -2.04 -3.38
CA ASP A 353 -3.19 -2.78 -2.24
C ASP A 353 -2.22 -3.85 -2.76
N ILE A 354 -0.92 -3.56 -2.66
CA ILE A 354 0.13 -4.40 -3.21
C ILE A 354 1.10 -4.80 -2.09
N ALA A 355 1.38 -6.09 -2.01
CA ALA A 355 2.39 -6.65 -1.12
C ALA A 355 3.57 -7.21 -1.93
N LEU A 356 4.79 -7.09 -1.38
CA LEU A 356 5.97 -7.79 -1.88
C LEU A 356 6.72 -8.38 -0.70
N ALA A 357 7.07 -9.66 -0.77
CA ALA A 357 7.93 -10.32 0.19
C ALA A 357 9.27 -10.69 -0.44
N PHE A 358 10.37 -10.56 0.34
CA PHE A 358 11.71 -10.98 -0.06
C PHE A 358 12.46 -11.62 1.10
N SER A 359 13.45 -12.47 0.77
CA SER A 359 14.31 -13.09 1.77
C SER A 359 15.75 -12.64 1.59
N THR A 360 16.43 -12.32 2.70
CA THR A 360 17.86 -11.98 2.72
C THR A 360 18.75 -13.20 3.04
N ALA A 361 18.16 -14.40 3.15
CA ALA A 361 18.89 -15.62 3.51
C ALA A 361 19.93 -16.04 2.47
N TYR A 362 19.73 -15.70 1.22
CA TYR A 362 20.66 -16.02 0.12
C TYR A 362 20.47 -15.03 -1.04
N THR A 363 21.44 -15.02 -1.95
CA THR A 363 21.39 -14.26 -3.20
C THR A 363 21.48 -15.20 -4.40
N VAL A 364 21.02 -14.69 -5.55
CA VAL A 364 21.14 -15.34 -6.86
C VAL A 364 22.13 -14.51 -7.69
N PRO A 365 23.42 -14.95 -7.80
CA PRO A 365 24.44 -14.19 -8.51
C PRO A 365 24.14 -14.03 -9.98
N HIS A 366 24.41 -12.86 -10.56
CA HIS A 366 24.14 -12.58 -11.97
C HIS A 366 24.91 -13.48 -12.93
N ASP A 367 26.19 -13.73 -12.63
CA ASP A 367 27.13 -14.44 -13.53
C ASP A 367 27.17 -15.97 -13.27
N ALA A 368 26.32 -16.50 -12.39
CA ALA A 368 26.35 -17.90 -12.02
C ALA A 368 25.58 -18.78 -13.01
N GLU A 369 26.26 -19.76 -13.62
CA GLU A 369 25.60 -20.80 -14.43
C GLU A 369 24.77 -21.77 -13.57
N ARG A 370 25.09 -21.88 -12.28
CA ARG A 370 24.40 -22.74 -11.31
C ARG A 370 24.31 -22.01 -9.97
N VAL A 371 23.13 -22.05 -9.36
CA VAL A 371 22.89 -21.46 -8.05
C VAL A 371 22.69 -22.59 -7.03
N SER A 372 23.53 -22.60 -5.98
CA SER A 372 23.32 -23.48 -4.83
C SER A 372 22.39 -22.79 -3.84
N LEU A 373 21.22 -23.35 -3.61
CA LEU A 373 20.28 -22.85 -2.62
C LEU A 373 20.59 -23.43 -1.23
N PRO A 374 20.37 -22.67 -0.14
CA PRO A 374 20.37 -23.22 1.20
C PRO A 374 19.23 -24.23 1.37
N ALA A 375 19.27 -25.02 2.46
CA ALA A 375 18.10 -25.81 2.83
C ALA A 375 16.94 -24.87 3.13
N LEU A 376 15.85 -25.00 2.35
CA LEU A 376 14.68 -24.17 2.50
C LEU A 376 13.80 -24.66 3.65
N VAL A 377 13.09 -23.74 4.32
CA VAL A 377 12.04 -24.08 5.28
C VAL A 377 10.95 -24.89 4.55
N ALA A 378 10.57 -26.04 5.11
CA ALA A 378 9.52 -26.87 4.51
C ALA A 378 8.16 -26.18 4.56
N ASP A 379 7.30 -26.41 3.56
CA ASP A 379 5.98 -25.78 3.48
C ASP A 379 5.11 -26.00 4.73
N ALA A 380 5.19 -27.17 5.35
CA ALA A 380 4.48 -27.49 6.58
C ALA A 380 4.93 -26.67 7.80
N ALA A 381 6.09 -26.02 7.75
CA ALA A 381 6.64 -25.21 8.84
C ALA A 381 6.45 -23.69 8.61
N LEU A 382 5.66 -23.25 7.61
CA LEU A 382 5.51 -21.85 7.26
C LEU A 382 4.50 -21.06 8.12
N ASP A 383 3.60 -21.73 8.85
CA ASP A 383 2.53 -21.04 9.59
C ASP A 383 3.02 -19.98 10.59
N PRO A 384 4.12 -20.19 11.35
CA PRO A 384 4.67 -19.12 12.19
C PRO A 384 5.11 -17.88 11.39
N LEU A 385 5.71 -18.07 10.19
CA LEU A 385 6.12 -16.97 9.31
C LEU A 385 4.89 -16.23 8.72
N PHE A 386 3.81 -16.95 8.43
CA PHE A 386 2.55 -16.35 7.99
C PHE A 386 1.92 -15.49 9.07
N ALA A 387 1.86 -15.99 10.31
CA ALA A 387 1.39 -15.21 11.46
C ALA A 387 2.27 -13.96 11.69
N ALA A 388 3.59 -14.12 11.60
CA ALA A 388 4.54 -13.01 11.75
C ALA A 388 4.38 -11.94 10.66
N ALA A 389 4.11 -12.33 9.41
CA ALA A 389 3.86 -11.40 8.31
C ALA A 389 2.59 -10.58 8.56
N ALA A 390 1.47 -11.23 8.92
CA ALA A 390 0.22 -10.56 9.25
C ALA A 390 0.38 -9.59 10.44
N ASP A 391 0.98 -10.04 11.54
CA ASP A 391 1.20 -9.22 12.74
C ASP A 391 2.15 -8.05 12.49
N SER A 392 3.21 -8.27 11.66
CA SER A 392 4.15 -7.20 11.30
C SER A 392 3.49 -6.12 10.44
N VAL A 393 2.63 -6.50 9.50
CA VAL A 393 1.91 -5.54 8.64
C VAL A 393 0.88 -4.76 9.44
N GLU A 394 0.04 -5.42 10.27
CA GLU A 394 -0.89 -4.74 11.17
C GLU A 394 -0.17 -3.72 12.06
N GLN A 395 0.91 -4.16 12.73
CA GLN A 395 1.72 -3.29 13.59
C GLN A 395 2.36 -2.14 12.81
N ALA A 396 2.83 -2.36 11.57
CA ALA A 396 3.44 -1.32 10.75
C ALA A 396 2.41 -0.24 10.35
N ILE A 397 1.17 -0.62 10.08
CA ILE A 397 0.08 0.35 9.82
C ILE A 397 -0.20 1.19 11.06
N VAL A 398 -0.29 0.55 12.23
CA VAL A 398 -0.48 1.27 13.50
C VAL A 398 0.71 2.20 13.79
N ASP A 399 1.95 1.75 13.52
CA ASP A 399 3.17 2.56 13.67
C ASP A 399 3.19 3.77 12.71
N ALA A 400 2.72 3.63 11.46
CA ALA A 400 2.58 4.74 10.52
C ALA A 400 1.68 5.85 11.06
N LEU A 401 0.51 5.46 11.59
CA LEU A 401 -0.45 6.39 12.19
C LEU A 401 0.08 7.02 13.49
N TRP A 402 0.73 6.22 14.34
CA TRP A 402 1.25 6.65 15.65
C TRP A 402 2.37 7.68 15.54
N ARG A 403 3.27 7.48 14.57
CA ARG A 403 4.44 8.34 14.36
C ARG A 403 4.19 9.53 13.45
N ALA A 404 3.07 9.56 12.75
CA ALA A 404 2.71 10.67 11.90
C ALA A 404 2.39 11.92 12.73
N THR A 405 2.91 13.05 12.29
CA THR A 405 2.57 14.38 12.82
C THR A 405 1.59 15.08 11.88
N ARG A 406 0.84 16.05 12.38
CA ARG A 406 -0.07 16.88 11.58
C ARG A 406 0.66 17.49 10.37
N VAL A 407 0.03 17.42 9.20
CA VAL A 407 0.53 18.05 7.96
C VAL A 407 -0.57 18.86 7.32
N THR A 408 -0.23 20.09 6.92
CA THR A 408 -1.05 20.96 6.07
C THR A 408 -0.36 21.05 4.70
N GLY A 409 -1.07 20.75 3.64
CA GLY A 409 -0.55 20.71 2.29
C GLY A 409 -1.24 21.72 1.36
N ARG A 410 -1.42 21.31 0.07
CA ARG A 410 -2.04 22.13 -0.96
C ARG A 410 -3.43 22.62 -0.52
N ASP A 411 -3.80 23.80 -0.96
CA ASP A 411 -5.12 24.42 -0.73
C ASP A 411 -5.52 24.51 0.75
N GLY A 412 -4.55 24.38 1.68
CA GLY A 412 -4.81 24.36 3.12
C GLY A 412 -5.37 23.03 3.65
N HIS A 413 -5.44 21.99 2.82
CA HIS A 413 -5.87 20.66 3.25
C HIS A 413 -4.99 20.15 4.39
N THR A 414 -5.60 19.64 5.42
CA THR A 414 -4.90 19.20 6.63
C THR A 414 -5.31 17.77 7.01
N ARG A 415 -4.32 16.96 7.42
CA ARG A 415 -4.55 15.70 8.13
C ARG A 415 -3.97 15.79 9.53
N ARG A 416 -4.80 15.55 10.55
CA ARG A 416 -4.38 15.52 11.96
C ARG A 416 -3.68 14.20 12.28
N ALA A 417 -2.79 14.19 13.26
CA ALA A 417 -2.17 12.97 13.75
C ALA A 417 -3.17 12.10 14.54
N LEU A 418 -2.95 10.78 14.57
CA LEU A 418 -3.74 9.87 15.40
C LEU A 418 -3.67 10.26 16.88
N ARG A 419 -2.49 10.63 17.38
CA ARG A 419 -2.28 11.02 18.79
C ARG A 419 -3.08 12.28 19.17
N ASP A 420 -3.25 13.22 18.24
CA ASP A 420 -4.09 14.40 18.43
C ASP A 420 -5.57 14.05 18.34
N ALA A 421 -5.92 13.13 17.44
CA ALA A 421 -7.29 12.68 17.23
C ALA A 421 -7.79 11.73 18.33
N ALA A 422 -6.93 11.01 19.00
CA ALA A 422 -7.27 10.05 20.05
C ALA A 422 -6.28 10.11 21.22
N PRO A 423 -6.26 11.17 22.01
CA PRO A 423 -5.38 11.28 23.17
C PRO A 423 -5.65 10.20 24.23
N GLU A 424 -6.87 9.63 24.22
CA GLU A 424 -7.28 8.53 25.11
C GLU A 424 -6.98 7.13 24.58
N LEU A 425 -6.34 7.00 23.44
CA LEU A 425 -6.15 5.72 22.75
C LEU A 425 -5.58 4.61 23.66
N GLU A 426 -4.54 4.92 24.41
CA GLU A 426 -3.96 3.93 25.31
C GLU A 426 -4.93 3.48 26.42
N ARG A 427 -5.77 4.40 26.91
CA ARG A 427 -6.83 4.06 27.88
C ARG A 427 -7.84 3.11 27.27
N TRP A 428 -8.28 3.38 26.02
CA TRP A 428 -9.24 2.51 25.31
C TRP A 428 -8.67 1.11 25.08
N LEU A 429 -7.41 1.02 24.64
CA LEU A 429 -6.74 -0.26 24.43
C LEU A 429 -6.55 -1.04 25.73
N ARG A 430 -6.21 -0.38 26.86
CA ARG A 430 -6.12 -1.02 28.17
C ARG A 430 -7.46 -1.55 28.66
N ALA A 431 -8.54 -0.76 28.52
CA ALA A 431 -9.89 -1.16 28.91
C ALA A 431 -10.37 -2.41 28.14
N ALA A 432 -10.13 -2.44 26.83
CA ALA A 432 -10.50 -3.60 26.00
C ALA A 432 -9.76 -4.88 26.41
N ARG A 433 -8.46 -4.78 26.78
CA ARG A 433 -7.67 -5.92 27.26
C ARG A 433 -8.10 -6.43 28.65
N ALA A 434 -8.62 -5.55 29.50
CA ALA A 434 -9.09 -5.92 30.84
C ALA A 434 -10.49 -6.55 30.83
N GLY A 435 -11.26 -6.35 29.77
CA GLY A 435 -12.60 -6.93 29.58
C GLY A 435 -12.65 -8.17 28.69
N ALA A 436 -11.51 -8.60 28.14
CA ALA A 436 -11.35 -9.81 27.33
C ALA A 436 -10.75 -10.95 28.17
#